data_1e2478cd74a3ed8aff95caf6222b8ad8
#
_entry.id   1e2478cd74a3ed8aff95caf6222b8ad8
#
_cell.length_a   1.000
_cell.length_b   1.000
_cell.length_c   1.000
_cell.angle_alpha   90.00
_cell.angle_beta   90.00
_cell.angle_gamma   90.00
#
_symmetry.space_group_name_H-M   'P 1'
#
loop_
_entity.id
_entity.type
_entity.pdbx_description
1 polymer ?
#
loop_
_entity_poly.entity_id
_entity_poly.type
_entity_poly.pdbx_seq_one_letter_code
_entity_poly.pdbx_strand_id
1 'polypeptide(L)'
;MGNLNWNHSGTLMQKPSKRELAHGFLARRAAAEGIVLLKNEGLLPFEESTTVALFGSGAGHTVKGGIGSGDVNNRENISIYRGFTEAGRSVADIDWLEDYQKRYEAARNAWKEKVLQAAKLVDNPFDAYADNPFVLPQGRRIEAADLEGASAAVYVISRISGEGRDRRREEGDYYLSSSEREDLLYLNRERMPILLILNLGAPVELTEILKDAEYNRAV
;
A
#
# COMPACT_ATOMS: atom_id res chain seq x y z
N MET A 1 -12.23 -4.72 -33.66
CA MET A 1 -11.22 -4.12 -32.80
C MET A 1 -10.89 -5.16 -31.74
N GLY A 2 -9.67 -5.72 -31.77
CA GLY A 2 -9.27 -6.76 -30.82
C GLY A 2 -9.28 -6.22 -29.39
N ASN A 3 -9.79 -7.02 -28.46
CA ASN A 3 -9.68 -6.74 -27.03
C ASN A 3 -8.19 -6.61 -26.66
N LEU A 4 -7.72 -5.39 -26.51
CA LEU A 4 -6.43 -5.11 -25.91
C LEU A 4 -6.50 -5.59 -24.46
N ASN A 5 -5.90 -6.74 -24.20
CA ASN A 5 -5.81 -7.29 -22.85
C ASN A 5 -4.71 -6.52 -22.10
N TRP A 6 -5.11 -5.50 -21.37
CA TRP A 6 -4.23 -4.57 -20.64
C TRP A 6 -3.44 -5.22 -19.48
N ASN A 7 -3.64 -6.52 -19.24
CA ASN A 7 -3.01 -7.24 -18.14
C ASN A 7 -1.68 -7.93 -18.50
N HIS A 8 -1.12 -7.67 -19.67
CA HIS A 8 0.11 -8.32 -20.10
C HIS A 8 1.30 -7.36 -20.11
N SER A 9 2.34 -7.75 -19.43
CA SER A 9 3.66 -7.09 -19.34
C SER A 9 4.47 -7.19 -20.66
N GLY A 10 3.89 -6.79 -21.77
CA GLY A 10 4.57 -6.82 -23.08
C GLY A 10 4.81 -8.21 -23.66
N THR A 11 4.26 -9.27 -23.05
CA THR A 11 4.31 -10.64 -23.58
C THR A 11 2.91 -11.25 -23.64
N LEU A 12 2.64 -12.00 -24.68
CA LEU A 12 1.40 -12.79 -24.84
C LEU A 12 1.49 -14.18 -24.20
N MET A 13 2.64 -14.57 -23.68
CA MET A 13 2.84 -15.88 -23.07
C MET A 13 2.16 -15.95 -21.70
N GLN A 14 1.32 -16.95 -21.50
CA GLN A 14 0.64 -17.17 -20.21
C GLN A 14 1.61 -17.55 -19.08
N LYS A 15 2.64 -18.34 -19.40
CA LYS A 15 3.66 -18.74 -18.42
C LYS A 15 4.85 -17.79 -18.46
N PRO A 16 5.44 -17.44 -17.30
CA PRO A 16 6.62 -16.62 -17.26
C PRO A 16 7.81 -17.34 -17.91
N SER A 17 8.61 -16.61 -18.67
CA SER A 17 9.87 -17.11 -19.21
C SER A 17 10.91 -17.30 -18.09
N LYS A 18 11.98 -18.08 -18.36
CA LYS A 18 13.11 -18.23 -17.44
C LYS A 18 13.73 -16.87 -17.06
N ARG A 19 13.76 -15.93 -18.02
CA ARG A 19 14.26 -14.56 -17.76
C ARG A 19 13.35 -13.81 -16.80
N GLU A 20 12.02 -13.85 -16.98
CA GLU A 20 11.06 -13.19 -16.08
C GLU A 20 11.18 -13.74 -14.65
N LEU A 21 11.31 -15.07 -14.50
CA LEU A 21 11.53 -15.67 -13.19
C LEU A 21 12.84 -15.21 -12.54
N ALA A 22 13.92 -15.18 -13.29
CA ALA A 22 15.22 -14.70 -12.81
C ALA A 22 15.18 -13.21 -12.43
N HIS A 23 14.51 -12.37 -13.21
CA HIS A 23 14.32 -10.96 -12.92
C HIS A 23 13.42 -10.73 -11.69
N GLY A 24 12.37 -11.54 -11.50
CA GLY A 24 11.54 -11.50 -10.30
C GLY A 24 12.35 -11.80 -9.03
N PHE A 25 13.22 -12.81 -9.10
CA PHE A 25 14.12 -13.14 -7.99
C PHE A 25 15.12 -12.01 -7.69
N LEU A 26 15.71 -11.42 -8.74
CA LEU A 26 16.60 -10.26 -8.60
C LEU A 26 15.88 -9.05 -8.01
N ALA A 27 14.68 -8.75 -8.48
CA ALA A 27 13.85 -7.65 -7.97
C ALA A 27 13.51 -7.83 -6.47
N ARG A 28 13.20 -9.06 -6.04
CA ARG A 28 12.97 -9.37 -4.62
C ARG A 28 14.20 -9.08 -3.77
N ARG A 29 15.39 -9.49 -4.23
CA ARG A 29 16.66 -9.21 -3.52
C ARG A 29 16.92 -7.71 -3.45
N ALA A 30 16.81 -7.02 -4.58
CA ALA A 30 17.02 -5.57 -4.63
C ALA A 30 16.03 -4.81 -3.71
N ALA A 31 14.76 -5.23 -3.66
CA ALA A 31 13.78 -4.65 -2.75
C ALA A 31 14.18 -4.87 -1.28
N ALA A 32 14.64 -6.06 -0.91
CA ALA A 32 15.10 -6.35 0.44
C ALA A 32 16.32 -5.51 0.84
N GLU A 33 17.27 -5.31 -0.09
CA GLU A 33 18.44 -4.46 0.12
C GLU A 33 18.09 -2.96 0.15
N GLY A 34 16.97 -2.55 -0.47
CA GLY A 34 16.48 -1.17 -0.50
C GLY A 34 15.62 -0.78 0.70
N ILE A 35 15.20 -1.74 1.53
CA ILE A 35 14.42 -1.44 2.73
C ILE A 35 15.33 -0.83 3.80
N VAL A 36 14.90 0.29 4.38
CA VAL A 36 15.64 0.99 5.44
C VAL A 36 14.89 0.83 6.76
N LEU A 37 15.57 0.28 7.77
CA LEU A 37 15.07 0.24 9.13
C LEU A 37 15.36 1.58 9.81
N LEU A 38 14.33 2.42 9.96
CA LEU A 38 14.47 3.77 10.52
C LEU A 38 14.54 3.77 12.05
N LYS A 39 13.75 2.88 12.68
CA LYS A 39 13.65 2.76 14.14
C LYS A 39 13.29 1.32 14.49
N ASN A 40 13.90 0.78 15.52
CA ASN A 40 13.53 -0.50 16.11
C ASN A 40 13.90 -0.52 17.60
N GLU A 41 12.90 -0.63 18.45
CA GLU A 41 13.08 -0.72 19.91
C GLU A 41 12.86 -2.14 20.43
N GLY A 42 13.17 -3.15 19.60
CA GLY A 42 13.13 -4.56 19.98
C GLY A 42 11.91 -5.32 19.46
N LEU A 43 11.05 -4.70 18.64
CA LEU A 43 9.94 -5.39 17.98
C LEU A 43 10.42 -6.34 16.88
N LEU A 44 11.46 -5.94 16.17
CA LEU A 44 12.04 -6.74 15.08
C LEU A 44 13.39 -7.35 15.50
N PRO A 45 13.70 -8.57 15.07
CA PRO A 45 12.86 -9.47 14.25
C PRO A 45 11.65 -9.99 15.04
N PHE A 46 10.52 -10.19 14.37
CA PHE A 46 9.39 -10.87 14.98
C PHE A 46 9.75 -12.28 15.42
N GLU A 47 9.31 -12.67 16.60
CA GLU A 47 9.36 -14.05 17.07
C GLU A 47 8.59 -14.98 16.11
N GLU A 48 8.94 -16.25 16.06
CA GLU A 48 8.23 -17.22 15.20
C GLU A 48 6.74 -17.36 15.54
N SER A 49 6.41 -17.20 16.83
CA SER A 49 5.04 -17.26 17.34
C SER A 49 4.22 -16.00 17.12
N THR A 50 4.84 -14.90 16.61
CA THR A 50 4.14 -13.64 16.41
C THR A 50 3.08 -13.79 15.33
N THR A 51 1.82 -13.54 15.67
CA THR A 51 0.71 -13.37 14.74
C THR A 51 0.47 -11.88 14.54
N VAL A 52 0.44 -11.43 13.30
CA VAL A 52 0.27 -10.01 12.97
C VAL A 52 -1.12 -9.72 12.42
N ALA A 53 -1.71 -8.59 12.80
CA ALA A 53 -2.84 -7.99 12.10
C ALA A 53 -2.31 -6.94 11.11
N LEU A 54 -2.85 -6.90 9.88
CA LEU A 54 -2.38 -6.02 8.82
C LEU A 54 -3.41 -4.96 8.46
N PHE A 55 -2.97 -3.71 8.44
CA PHE A 55 -3.80 -2.55 8.16
C PHE A 55 -3.11 -1.55 7.23
N GLY A 56 -3.87 -0.57 6.78
CA GLY A 56 -3.37 0.54 5.96
C GLY A 56 -3.46 0.27 4.45
N SER A 57 -3.48 1.33 3.69
CA SER A 57 -3.76 1.31 2.25
C SER A 57 -2.79 0.46 1.42
N GLY A 58 -1.56 0.28 1.89
CA GLY A 58 -0.53 -0.51 1.20
C GLY A 58 -0.45 -1.96 1.60
N ALA A 59 -1.17 -2.42 2.63
CA ALA A 59 -1.05 -3.79 3.13
C ALA A 59 -1.45 -4.83 2.08
N GLY A 60 -2.64 -4.68 1.49
CA GLY A 60 -3.15 -5.54 0.42
C GLY A 60 -2.79 -5.04 -0.99
N HIS A 61 -2.66 -3.73 -1.17
CA HIS A 61 -2.35 -3.06 -2.44
C HIS A 61 -1.08 -2.23 -2.34
N THR A 62 0.05 -2.91 -2.20
CA THR A 62 1.36 -2.26 -2.06
C THR A 62 1.71 -1.46 -3.31
N VAL A 63 2.01 -0.18 -3.13
CA VAL A 63 2.43 0.71 -4.22
C VAL A 63 3.84 0.32 -4.67
N LYS A 64 4.00 0.02 -5.95
CA LYS A 64 5.27 -0.43 -6.55
C LYS A 64 5.91 0.58 -7.49
N GLY A 65 5.16 1.59 -7.89
CA GLY A 65 5.60 2.60 -8.84
C GLY A 65 4.71 3.82 -8.82
N GLY A 66 5.09 4.83 -9.59
CA GLY A 66 4.31 6.04 -9.77
C GLY A 66 3.16 5.89 -10.76
N ILE A 67 2.52 7.00 -11.08
CA ILE A 67 1.53 7.12 -12.16
C ILE A 67 2.22 7.46 -13.49
N GLY A 68 1.49 7.43 -14.58
CA GLY A 68 2.02 7.70 -15.91
C GLY A 68 2.90 6.56 -16.41
N SER A 69 4.10 6.86 -16.89
CA SER A 69 5.07 5.88 -17.39
C SER A 69 5.58 4.91 -16.31
N GLY A 70 5.44 5.28 -15.02
CA GLY A 70 5.76 4.43 -13.89
C GLY A 70 4.69 3.39 -13.52
N ASP A 71 3.46 3.50 -14.07
CA ASP A 71 2.38 2.52 -13.84
C ASP A 71 2.53 1.32 -14.79
N VAL A 72 3.52 0.50 -14.50
CA VAL A 72 3.88 -0.66 -15.34
C VAL A 72 2.94 -1.82 -15.07
N ASN A 73 2.41 -2.40 -16.15
CA ASN A 73 1.63 -3.63 -16.10
C ASN A 73 2.52 -4.82 -15.74
N ASN A 74 2.29 -5.40 -14.59
CA ASN A 74 2.98 -6.60 -14.15
C ASN A 74 2.09 -7.82 -14.32
N ARG A 75 2.71 -8.98 -14.48
CA ARG A 75 2.01 -10.26 -14.47
C ARG A 75 1.32 -10.51 -13.15
N GLU A 76 1.99 -10.18 -12.06
CA GLU A 76 1.45 -10.20 -10.69
C GLU A 76 2.10 -9.13 -9.82
N ASN A 77 1.39 -8.71 -8.78
CA ASN A 77 1.88 -7.82 -7.75
C ASN A 77 2.00 -8.58 -6.43
N ILE A 78 3.15 -8.46 -5.80
CA ILE A 78 3.36 -8.98 -4.45
C ILE A 78 3.02 -7.87 -3.47
N SER A 79 1.97 -8.08 -2.68
CA SER A 79 1.62 -7.19 -1.57
C SER A 79 2.41 -7.52 -0.32
N ILE A 80 2.41 -6.60 0.64
CA ILE A 80 3.00 -6.83 1.96
C ILE A 80 2.30 -8.02 2.64
N TYR A 81 0.97 -8.09 2.58
CA TYR A 81 0.21 -9.24 3.06
C TYR A 81 0.70 -10.56 2.45
N ARG A 82 0.84 -10.60 1.12
CA ARG A 82 1.35 -11.78 0.43
C ARG A 82 2.78 -12.10 0.84
N GLY A 83 3.62 -11.10 1.06
CA GLY A 83 4.98 -11.27 1.54
C GLY A 83 5.05 -11.93 2.91
N PHE A 84 4.17 -11.55 3.84
CA PHE A 84 4.06 -12.19 5.16
C PHE A 84 3.61 -13.64 5.04
N THR A 85 2.56 -13.93 4.28
CA THR A 85 2.02 -15.28 4.12
C THR A 85 2.99 -16.22 3.39
N GLU A 86 3.67 -15.75 2.34
CA GLU A 86 4.70 -16.53 1.62
C GLU A 86 5.95 -16.79 2.49
N ALA A 87 6.23 -15.90 3.44
CA ALA A 87 7.28 -16.11 4.44
C ALA A 87 6.86 -17.07 5.58
N GLY A 88 5.65 -17.63 5.53
CA GLY A 88 5.12 -18.53 6.55
C GLY A 88 4.75 -17.85 7.86
N ARG A 89 4.56 -16.51 7.84
CA ARG A 89 4.16 -15.78 9.03
C ARG A 89 2.66 -15.86 9.26
N SER A 90 2.27 -16.03 10.52
CA SER A 90 0.86 -16.03 10.91
C SER A 90 0.26 -14.64 10.77
N VAL A 91 -0.84 -14.55 10.04
CA VAL A 91 -1.65 -13.35 9.92
C VAL A 91 -2.98 -13.62 10.61
N ALA A 92 -3.42 -12.68 11.45
CA ALA A 92 -4.71 -12.75 12.14
C ALA A 92 -5.88 -12.56 11.14
N ASP A 93 -7.02 -12.20 11.63
CA ASP A 93 -8.19 -11.94 10.80
C ASP A 93 -7.88 -11.01 9.62
N ILE A 94 -8.44 -11.34 8.46
CA ILE A 94 -8.24 -10.61 7.20
C ILE A 94 -9.48 -9.81 6.78
N ASP A 95 -10.51 -9.73 7.60
CA ASP A 95 -11.79 -9.05 7.27
C ASP A 95 -11.56 -7.58 6.94
N TRP A 96 -10.63 -6.92 7.64
CA TRP A 96 -10.25 -5.55 7.32
C TRP A 96 -9.64 -5.44 5.92
N LEU A 97 -8.76 -6.37 5.54
CA LEU A 97 -8.13 -6.40 4.21
C LEU A 97 -9.15 -6.70 3.11
N GLU A 98 -10.11 -7.59 3.37
CA GLU A 98 -11.17 -7.91 2.42
C GLU A 98 -12.14 -6.74 2.22
N ASP A 99 -12.49 -6.01 3.29
CA ASP A 99 -13.27 -4.76 3.18
C ASP A 99 -12.50 -3.72 2.38
N TYR A 100 -11.20 -3.56 2.68
CA TYR A 100 -10.35 -2.62 1.94
C TYR A 100 -10.26 -2.98 0.45
N GLN A 101 -10.15 -4.26 0.11
CA GLN A 101 -10.17 -4.73 -1.27
C GLN A 101 -11.44 -4.27 -2.01
N LYS A 102 -12.60 -4.43 -1.39
CA LYS A 102 -13.89 -3.99 -1.97
C LYS A 102 -13.92 -2.47 -2.19
N ARG A 103 -13.43 -1.71 -1.21
CA ARG A 103 -13.32 -0.23 -1.32
C ARG A 103 -12.37 0.19 -2.43
N TYR A 104 -11.22 -0.48 -2.52
CA TYR A 104 -10.24 -0.23 -3.56
C TYR A 104 -10.81 -0.47 -4.96
N GLU A 105 -11.48 -1.60 -5.17
CA GLU A 105 -12.10 -1.95 -6.44
C GLU A 105 -13.19 -0.94 -6.83
N ALA A 106 -14.04 -0.57 -5.89
CA ALA A 106 -15.08 0.44 -6.11
C ALA A 106 -14.48 1.80 -6.49
N ALA A 107 -13.46 2.26 -5.74
CA ALA A 107 -12.75 3.51 -6.01
C ALA A 107 -12.05 3.47 -7.39
N ARG A 108 -11.41 2.33 -7.72
CA ARG A 108 -10.72 2.14 -9.01
C ARG A 108 -11.68 2.18 -10.19
N ASN A 109 -12.85 1.57 -10.04
CA ASN A 109 -13.89 1.57 -11.07
C ASN A 109 -14.47 2.98 -11.26
N ALA A 110 -14.82 3.67 -10.17
CA ALA A 110 -15.31 5.05 -10.22
C ALA A 110 -14.28 6.00 -10.86
N TRP A 111 -12.99 5.83 -10.51
CA TRP A 111 -11.92 6.60 -11.11
C TRP A 111 -11.79 6.34 -12.62
N LYS A 112 -11.84 5.07 -13.07
CA LYS A 112 -11.81 4.74 -14.50
C LYS A 112 -12.95 5.41 -15.27
N GLU A 113 -14.16 5.34 -14.73
CA GLU A 113 -15.33 5.99 -15.29
C GLU A 113 -15.13 7.50 -15.41
N LYS A 114 -14.63 8.15 -14.35
CA LYS A 114 -14.32 9.58 -14.32
C LYS A 114 -13.32 9.96 -15.41
N VAL A 115 -12.22 9.22 -15.54
CA VAL A 115 -11.18 9.46 -16.55
C VAL A 115 -11.76 9.29 -17.97
N LEU A 116 -12.56 8.23 -18.20
CA LEU A 116 -13.18 7.99 -19.50
C LEU A 116 -14.18 9.09 -19.90
N GLN A 117 -14.92 9.66 -18.95
CA GLN A 117 -15.81 10.79 -19.21
C GLN A 117 -15.00 12.07 -19.49
N ALA A 118 -13.97 12.35 -18.69
CA ALA A 118 -13.10 13.51 -18.91
C ALA A 118 -12.39 13.44 -20.28
N ALA A 119 -11.98 12.25 -20.71
CA ALA A 119 -11.32 12.03 -22.00
C ALA A 119 -12.18 12.39 -23.22
N LYS A 120 -13.51 12.46 -23.05
CA LYS A 120 -14.42 12.89 -24.14
C LYS A 120 -14.45 14.41 -24.31
N LEU A 121 -13.93 15.14 -23.35
CA LEU A 121 -14.00 16.61 -23.27
C LEU A 121 -12.67 17.30 -23.61
N VAL A 122 -11.63 16.52 -23.91
CA VAL A 122 -10.28 17.01 -24.21
C VAL A 122 -9.79 16.44 -25.54
N ASP A 123 -8.93 17.19 -26.21
CA ASP A 123 -8.37 16.77 -27.51
C ASP A 123 -7.41 15.56 -27.37
N ASN A 124 -6.65 15.55 -26.29
CA ASN A 124 -5.73 14.46 -25.99
C ASN A 124 -6.22 13.68 -24.74
N PRO A 125 -6.68 12.43 -24.90
CA PRO A 125 -7.17 11.60 -23.78
C PRO A 125 -6.15 11.39 -22.66
N PHE A 126 -4.85 11.54 -22.95
CA PHE A 126 -3.80 11.43 -21.94
C PHE A 126 -3.88 12.57 -20.91
N ASP A 127 -4.32 13.76 -21.31
CA ASP A 127 -4.50 14.90 -20.39
C ASP A 127 -5.58 14.58 -19.36
N ALA A 128 -6.68 13.93 -19.78
CA ALA A 128 -7.72 13.50 -18.85
C ALA A 128 -7.20 12.51 -17.80
N TYR A 129 -6.30 11.60 -18.18
CA TYR A 129 -5.65 10.68 -17.25
C TYR A 129 -4.72 11.44 -16.30
N ALA A 130 -3.88 12.34 -16.82
CA ALA A 130 -2.92 13.10 -16.05
C ALA A 130 -3.60 14.05 -15.05
N ASP A 131 -4.75 14.64 -15.44
CA ASP A 131 -5.51 15.58 -14.60
C ASP A 131 -6.37 14.93 -13.54
N ASN A 132 -6.58 13.62 -13.62
CA ASN A 132 -7.38 12.87 -12.67
C ASN A 132 -6.58 11.71 -12.07
N PRO A 133 -5.57 11.95 -11.22
CA PRO A 133 -4.79 10.88 -10.61
C PRO A 133 -5.67 10.01 -9.73
N PHE A 134 -5.38 8.71 -9.69
CA PHE A 134 -6.02 7.83 -8.75
C PHE A 134 -5.53 8.12 -7.32
N VAL A 135 -6.47 8.22 -6.39
CA VAL A 135 -6.19 8.40 -4.96
C VAL A 135 -6.60 7.11 -4.25
N LEU A 136 -5.72 6.58 -3.41
CA LEU A 136 -6.01 5.41 -2.61
C LEU A 136 -7.18 5.71 -1.66
N PRO A 137 -8.22 4.85 -1.61
CA PRO A 137 -9.31 5.04 -0.67
C PRO A 137 -8.83 4.82 0.77
N GLN A 138 -9.57 5.37 1.71
CA GLN A 138 -9.37 5.08 3.12
C GLN A 138 -10.03 3.75 3.48
N GLY A 139 -9.42 3.01 4.43
CA GLY A 139 -10.02 1.83 5.03
C GLY A 139 -11.21 2.18 5.93
N ARG A 140 -11.95 1.17 6.35
CA ARG A 140 -12.85 1.32 7.49
C ARG A 140 -12.03 1.49 8.78
N ARG A 141 -12.65 1.92 9.83
CA ARG A 141 -12.02 1.94 11.16
C ARG A 141 -11.61 0.53 11.59
N ILE A 142 -10.51 0.46 12.32
CA ILE A 142 -10.08 -0.77 12.97
C ILE A 142 -10.98 -0.98 14.19
N GLU A 143 -11.45 -2.22 14.37
CA GLU A 143 -12.31 -2.63 15.47
C GLU A 143 -11.60 -3.71 16.32
N ALA A 144 -12.10 -3.96 17.52
CA ALA A 144 -11.50 -4.94 18.43
C ALA A 144 -11.44 -6.35 17.82
N ALA A 145 -12.44 -6.72 17.03
CA ALA A 145 -12.47 -8.02 16.33
C ALA A 145 -11.29 -8.19 15.36
N ASP A 146 -10.83 -7.10 14.71
CA ASP A 146 -9.69 -7.16 13.78
C ASP A 146 -8.36 -7.46 14.49
N LEU A 147 -8.31 -7.33 15.81
CA LEU A 147 -7.12 -7.57 16.63
C LEU A 147 -7.14 -8.95 17.31
N GLU A 148 -8.22 -9.71 17.18
CA GLU A 148 -8.34 -11.02 17.83
C GLU A 148 -7.25 -11.97 17.34
N GLY A 149 -6.54 -12.56 18.31
CA GLY A 149 -5.44 -13.47 18.04
C GLY A 149 -4.14 -12.83 17.55
N ALA A 150 -4.09 -11.52 17.30
CA ALA A 150 -2.88 -10.82 16.95
C ALA A 150 -2.05 -10.45 18.19
N SER A 151 -0.72 -10.52 18.06
CA SER A 151 0.24 -10.07 19.07
C SER A 151 1.01 -8.82 18.64
N ALA A 152 0.90 -8.42 17.39
CA ALA A 152 1.44 -7.17 16.84
C ALA A 152 0.58 -6.69 15.67
N ALA A 153 0.62 -5.40 15.39
CA ALA A 153 0.01 -4.81 14.21
C ALA A 153 1.09 -4.40 13.20
N VAL A 154 0.79 -4.56 11.92
CA VAL A 154 1.56 -3.98 10.82
C VAL A 154 0.68 -2.94 10.14
N TYR A 155 1.05 -1.67 10.23
CA TYR A 155 0.31 -0.59 9.61
C TYR A 155 1.09 -0.02 8.42
N VAL A 156 0.49 -0.01 7.23
CA VAL A 156 1.18 0.40 6.00
C VAL A 156 0.64 1.72 5.49
N ILE A 157 1.45 2.76 5.60
CA ILE A 157 1.18 4.06 4.99
C ILE A 157 1.70 4.03 3.56
N SER A 158 0.82 4.23 2.59
CA SER A 158 1.20 4.30 1.18
C SER A 158 0.85 5.65 0.56
N ARG A 159 1.74 6.11 -0.33
CA ARG A 159 1.48 7.27 -1.17
C ARG A 159 1.91 6.97 -2.60
N ILE A 160 1.07 7.35 -3.54
CA ILE A 160 1.39 7.26 -4.97
C ILE A 160 2.02 8.58 -5.37
N SER A 161 3.24 8.53 -5.91
CA SER A 161 3.91 9.68 -6.51
C SER A 161 3.79 9.60 -8.03
N GLY A 162 3.64 10.73 -8.69
CA GLY A 162 3.48 10.81 -10.13
C GLY A 162 4.50 11.70 -10.79
N GLU A 163 4.81 11.40 -12.05
CA GLU A 163 5.61 12.26 -12.89
C GLU A 163 4.86 13.58 -13.18
N GLY A 164 5.58 14.72 -13.08
CA GLY A 164 5.03 16.04 -13.35
C GLY A 164 4.09 16.61 -12.29
N ARG A 165 4.01 15.97 -11.11
CA ARG A 165 3.18 16.48 -10.01
C ARG A 165 3.96 16.49 -8.70
N ASP A 166 4.03 17.65 -8.09
CA ASP A 166 4.56 17.82 -6.75
C ASP A 166 3.58 17.28 -5.70
N ARG A 167 4.14 16.81 -4.59
CA ARG A 167 3.40 16.46 -3.40
C ARG A 167 2.81 17.73 -2.76
N ARG A 168 1.59 17.63 -2.26
CA ARG A 168 0.88 18.75 -1.65
C ARG A 168 0.97 18.68 -0.13
N ARG A 169 1.13 19.83 0.50
CA ARG A 169 1.17 19.92 1.98
C ARG A 169 -0.25 19.87 2.55
N GLU A 170 -0.90 18.75 2.36
CA GLU A 170 -2.27 18.48 2.82
C GLU A 170 -2.39 17.08 3.43
N GLU A 171 -3.53 16.84 4.12
CA GLU A 171 -3.86 15.53 4.71
C GLU A 171 -4.01 14.46 3.62
N GLY A 172 -3.51 13.26 3.93
CA GLY A 172 -3.51 12.13 3.01
C GLY A 172 -2.45 12.21 1.91
N ASP A 173 -1.69 13.31 1.86
CA ASP A 173 -0.53 13.45 0.99
C ASP A 173 0.74 13.62 1.83
N TYR A 174 1.22 14.84 2.08
CA TYR A 174 2.40 15.09 2.91
C TYR A 174 2.12 14.83 4.40
N TYR A 175 0.94 15.20 4.88
CA TYR A 175 0.50 14.87 6.23
C TYR A 175 -0.27 13.57 6.26
N LEU A 176 -0.33 12.94 7.44
CA LEU A 176 -1.22 11.81 7.66
C LEU A 176 -2.67 12.23 7.45
N SER A 177 -3.48 11.34 6.90
CA SER A 177 -4.92 11.53 6.89
C SER A 177 -5.51 11.40 8.31
N SER A 178 -6.70 11.93 8.51
CA SER A 178 -7.42 11.77 9.78
C SER A 178 -7.64 10.30 10.14
N SER A 179 -7.95 9.43 9.15
CA SER A 179 -8.11 8.00 9.40
C SER A 179 -6.81 7.31 9.80
N GLU A 180 -5.68 7.65 9.16
CA GLU A 180 -4.38 7.07 9.54
C GLU A 180 -4.00 7.45 10.97
N ARG A 181 -4.25 8.70 11.37
CA ARG A 181 -4.05 9.15 12.75
C ARG A 181 -4.95 8.40 13.74
N GLU A 182 -6.25 8.31 13.43
CA GLU A 182 -7.21 7.61 14.28
C GLU A 182 -6.88 6.13 14.46
N ASP A 183 -6.50 5.45 13.39
CA ASP A 183 -6.10 4.04 13.40
C ASP A 183 -4.84 3.83 14.28
N LEU A 184 -3.81 4.64 14.08
CA LEU A 184 -2.58 4.54 14.87
C LEU A 184 -2.83 4.84 16.36
N LEU A 185 -3.67 5.85 16.66
CA LEU A 185 -4.10 6.13 18.04
C LEU A 185 -4.89 4.96 18.65
N TYR A 186 -5.78 4.36 17.87
CA TYR A 186 -6.56 3.21 18.32
C TYR A 186 -5.64 2.03 18.65
N LEU A 187 -4.75 1.64 17.75
CA LEU A 187 -3.78 0.56 17.97
C LEU A 187 -2.92 0.80 19.20
N ASN A 188 -2.48 2.06 19.40
CA ASN A 188 -1.69 2.42 20.58
C ASN A 188 -2.52 2.33 21.89
N ARG A 189 -3.79 2.73 21.88
CA ARG A 189 -4.69 2.59 23.04
C ARG A 189 -4.91 1.13 23.42
N GLU A 190 -5.03 0.27 22.42
CA GLU A 190 -5.11 -1.19 22.58
C GLU A 190 -3.76 -1.82 22.96
N ARG A 191 -2.70 -1.00 23.09
CA ARG A 191 -1.32 -1.43 23.42
C ARG A 191 -0.75 -2.46 22.46
N MET A 192 -1.16 -2.40 21.19
CA MET A 192 -0.58 -3.24 20.17
C MET A 192 0.81 -2.76 19.79
N PRO A 193 1.86 -3.59 19.84
CA PRO A 193 3.14 -3.27 19.22
C PRO A 193 2.95 -3.03 17.72
N ILE A 194 3.45 -1.91 17.18
CA ILE A 194 3.18 -1.50 15.80
C ILE A 194 4.47 -1.54 14.98
N LEU A 195 4.48 -2.32 13.91
CA LEU A 195 5.42 -2.14 12.80
C LEU A 195 4.81 -1.16 11.80
N LEU A 196 5.31 0.06 11.77
CA LEU A 196 4.91 1.06 10.79
C LEU A 196 5.75 0.90 9.51
N ILE A 197 5.11 0.58 8.40
CA ILE A 197 5.76 0.46 7.08
C ILE A 197 5.42 1.69 6.24
N LEU A 198 6.46 2.35 5.74
CA LEU A 198 6.35 3.51 4.87
C LEU A 198 6.60 3.09 3.42
N ASN A 199 5.53 2.84 2.68
CA ASN A 199 5.56 2.51 1.26
C ASN A 199 5.36 3.79 0.43
N LEU A 200 6.43 4.58 0.33
CA LEU A 200 6.38 5.96 -0.14
C LEU A 200 7.39 6.20 -1.27
N GLY A 201 7.00 7.01 -2.25
CA GLY A 201 7.93 7.56 -3.26
C GLY A 201 8.53 8.93 -2.88
N ALA A 202 8.06 9.54 -1.76
CA ALA A 202 8.53 10.83 -1.25
C ALA A 202 8.21 10.95 0.24
N PRO A 203 8.82 11.89 1.00
CA PRO A 203 8.63 12.02 2.44
C PRO A 203 7.18 12.28 2.85
N VAL A 204 6.83 11.81 4.06
CA VAL A 204 5.59 12.13 4.78
C VAL A 204 5.97 12.70 6.14
N GLU A 205 5.21 13.67 6.64
CA GLU A 205 5.40 14.26 7.96
C GLU A 205 4.93 13.30 9.05
N LEU A 206 5.86 12.88 9.90
CA LEU A 206 5.62 11.91 10.98
C LEU A 206 5.93 12.49 12.37
N THR A 207 6.25 13.78 12.46
CA THR A 207 6.68 14.39 13.74
C THR A 207 5.62 14.24 14.82
N GLU A 208 4.35 14.31 14.45
CA GLU A 208 3.21 14.12 15.37
C GLU A 208 3.27 12.74 16.02
N ILE A 209 3.45 11.68 15.21
CA ILE A 209 3.51 10.29 15.72
C ILE A 209 4.78 10.07 16.58
N LEU A 210 5.90 10.64 16.15
CA LEU A 210 7.20 10.39 16.80
C LEU A 210 7.40 11.17 18.10
N LYS A 211 6.74 12.32 18.27
CA LYS A 211 6.90 13.19 19.45
C LYS A 211 5.81 13.02 20.49
N ASP A 212 4.63 12.61 20.07
CA ASP A 212 3.51 12.47 20.98
C ASP A 212 3.63 11.15 21.78
N ALA A 213 3.64 11.26 23.10
CA ALA A 213 3.68 10.10 23.99
C ALA A 213 2.46 9.18 23.84
N GLU A 214 1.34 9.70 23.31
CA GLU A 214 0.16 8.88 22.99
C GLU A 214 0.40 7.93 21.80
N TYR A 215 1.29 8.30 20.87
CA TYR A 215 1.65 7.44 19.74
C TYR A 215 2.93 6.63 19.97
N ASN A 216 3.80 7.08 20.88
CA ASN A 216 5.19 6.61 20.95
C ASN A 216 5.40 5.41 21.89
N ARG A 217 4.33 4.81 22.42
CA ARG A 217 4.43 3.64 23.31
C ARG A 217 4.55 2.31 22.58
N ALA A 218 4.28 2.29 21.28
CA ALA A 218 4.15 1.07 20.51
C ALA A 218 4.86 1.08 19.12
N VAL A 219 5.48 2.21 18.74
CA VAL A 219 6.14 2.36 17.41
C VAL A 219 7.65 2.20 17.53
#